data_3b5e803986eab6572cf12991e1a3976e
#
_entry.id   3b5e803986eab6572cf12991e1a3976e
#
_cell.length_a   1.000
_cell.length_b   1.000
_cell.length_c   1.000
_cell.angle_alpha   90.00
_cell.angle_beta   90.00
_cell.angle_gamma   90.00
#
_symmetry.space_group_name_H-M   'P 1'
#
loop_
_entity.id
_entity.type
_entity.pdbx_description
1 polymer ?
#
loop_
_entity_poly.entity_id
_entity_poly.type
_entity_poly.pdbx_seq_one_letter_code
_entity_poly.pdbx_strand_id
1 'polypeptide(L)'
;MICPNCQNTCGDADLFCFRCGTALTESDAPKKGTHRVPIAILILLSVLGIVLFFAIPMTPVENDTPWFTVDQGVLYFDKALYSGGSEVTVPAVVNGQPVTELSEGCFENCTEITTVILPDSLLSIRRNAFSGCTSMRGVFIPEGVLCISPGAFSNCSALEAIGLPSTVESIGEGVFDGCKKLSFIFFNGEFNRWQSLYSEHISIKTQVYCSDGTHLHR
;
A
#
# COMPACT_ATOMS: atom_id res chain seq x y z
N MET A 1 -15.96 -13.24 -5.72
CA MET A 1 -15.61 -13.40 -4.28
C MET A 1 -15.73 -12.08 -3.54
N ILE A 2 -15.71 -12.08 -2.18
CA ILE A 2 -15.75 -10.84 -1.40
C ILE A 2 -14.37 -10.59 -0.81
N CYS A 3 -13.84 -9.39 -1.00
CA CYS A 3 -12.53 -9.01 -0.47
C CYS A 3 -12.51 -9.09 1.06
N PRO A 4 -11.56 -9.82 1.67
CA PRO A 4 -11.51 -9.99 3.12
C PRO A 4 -11.19 -8.70 3.88
N ASN A 5 -10.54 -7.75 3.24
CA ASN A 5 -10.11 -6.50 3.86
C ASN A 5 -11.18 -5.40 3.81
N CYS A 6 -11.77 -5.11 2.63
CA CYS A 6 -12.69 -3.99 2.47
C CYS A 6 -14.14 -4.41 2.15
N GLN A 7 -14.43 -5.72 2.14
CA GLN A 7 -15.74 -6.32 1.86
C GLN A 7 -16.32 -5.97 0.49
N ASN A 8 -15.52 -5.45 -0.43
CA ASN A 8 -15.96 -5.18 -1.79
C ASN A 8 -16.15 -6.47 -2.57
N THR A 9 -17.13 -6.51 -3.47
CA THR A 9 -17.36 -7.65 -4.36
C THR A 9 -16.34 -7.61 -5.48
N CYS A 10 -15.56 -8.67 -5.60
CA CYS A 10 -14.54 -8.86 -6.63
C CYS A 10 -14.96 -9.99 -7.57
N GLY A 11 -14.50 -9.98 -8.80
CA GLY A 11 -14.71 -11.07 -9.75
C GLY A 11 -14.02 -12.35 -9.32
N ASP A 12 -14.48 -13.50 -9.80
CA ASP A 12 -13.89 -14.81 -9.42
C ASP A 12 -12.50 -15.04 -10.04
N ALA A 13 -12.13 -14.23 -11.03
CA ALA A 13 -10.82 -14.27 -11.68
C ALA A 13 -9.89 -13.11 -11.24
N ASP A 14 -10.34 -12.24 -10.33
CA ASP A 14 -9.52 -11.13 -9.87
C ASP A 14 -8.41 -11.65 -8.95
N LEU A 15 -7.18 -11.34 -9.26
CA LEU A 15 -6.03 -11.65 -8.42
C LEU A 15 -5.89 -10.70 -7.23
N PHE A 16 -6.48 -9.51 -7.34
CA PHE A 16 -6.44 -8.44 -6.34
C PHE A 16 -7.79 -7.72 -6.26
N CYS A 17 -8.14 -7.24 -5.08
CA CYS A 17 -9.29 -6.38 -4.91
C CYS A 17 -9.01 -4.99 -5.51
N PHE A 18 -9.75 -4.59 -6.53
CA PHE A 18 -9.58 -3.30 -7.20
C PHE A 18 -9.87 -2.08 -6.30
N ARG A 19 -10.49 -2.29 -5.12
CA ARG A 19 -10.81 -1.20 -4.19
C ARG A 19 -9.73 -0.96 -3.14
N CYS A 20 -9.08 -2.01 -2.65
CA CYS A 20 -8.12 -1.88 -1.55
C CYS A 20 -6.78 -2.58 -1.81
N GLY A 21 -6.57 -3.14 -3.01
CA GLY A 21 -5.34 -3.80 -3.40
C GLY A 21 -5.06 -5.14 -2.73
N THR A 22 -5.92 -5.62 -1.85
CA THR A 22 -5.70 -6.92 -1.17
C THR A 22 -5.63 -8.05 -2.19
N ALA A 23 -4.58 -8.86 -2.14
CA ALA A 23 -4.46 -10.07 -2.94
C ALA A 23 -5.61 -11.03 -2.60
N LEU A 24 -6.27 -11.55 -3.63
CA LEU A 24 -7.39 -12.48 -3.49
C LEU A 24 -6.87 -13.88 -3.77
N THR A 25 -6.68 -14.68 -2.72
CA THR A 25 -6.27 -16.07 -2.83
C THR A 25 -7.46 -16.99 -2.54
N GLU A 26 -7.56 -18.13 -3.22
CA GLU A 26 -8.64 -19.12 -3.02
C GLU A 26 -8.74 -19.69 -1.60
N SER A 27 -7.82 -19.37 -0.69
CA SER A 27 -7.74 -19.93 0.65
C SER A 27 -8.38 -19.09 1.76
N ASP A 28 -8.84 -17.89 1.47
CA ASP A 28 -9.38 -16.98 2.51
C ASP A 28 -10.90 -17.06 2.68
N ALA A 29 -11.39 -18.29 2.95
CA ALA A 29 -12.67 -18.44 3.61
C ALA A 29 -12.54 -18.02 5.09
N PRO A 30 -13.44 -17.20 5.65
CA PRO A 30 -13.26 -16.59 6.95
C PRO A 30 -13.25 -17.63 8.07
N LYS A 31 -12.08 -17.92 8.63
CA LYS A 31 -12.00 -18.54 9.96
C LYS A 31 -12.40 -17.51 10.99
N LYS A 32 -13.63 -17.64 11.48
CA LYS A 32 -14.15 -16.88 12.63
C LYS A 32 -13.29 -17.17 13.86
N GLY A 33 -12.34 -16.30 14.13
CA GLY A 33 -11.61 -16.21 15.39
C GLY A 33 -12.36 -15.26 16.32
N THR A 34 -13.28 -15.76 17.11
CA THR A 34 -13.93 -14.99 18.20
C THR A 34 -12.97 -14.91 19.37
N HIS A 35 -12.23 -13.82 19.52
CA HIS A 35 -11.67 -13.45 20.82
C HIS A 35 -12.82 -12.96 21.72
N ARG A 36 -13.45 -13.89 22.42
CA ARG A 36 -14.34 -13.58 23.53
C ARG A 36 -13.47 -13.20 24.72
N VAL A 37 -13.39 -11.92 25.02
CA VAL A 37 -12.97 -11.46 26.34
C VAL A 37 -13.99 -12.01 27.34
N PRO A 38 -13.60 -12.78 28.37
CA PRO A 38 -14.56 -13.35 29.30
C PRO A 38 -15.25 -12.22 30.06
N ILE A 39 -16.57 -12.11 29.88
CA ILE A 39 -17.48 -11.13 30.51
C ILE A 39 -17.42 -11.23 32.05
N ALA A 40 -16.87 -12.30 32.60
CA ALA A 40 -16.72 -12.51 34.04
C ALA A 40 -15.81 -11.48 34.73
N ILE A 41 -14.90 -10.81 34.02
CA ILE A 41 -13.99 -9.81 34.62
C ILE A 41 -14.66 -8.43 34.72
N LEU A 42 -15.67 -8.14 33.91
CA LEU A 42 -16.38 -6.84 33.97
C LEU A 42 -17.40 -6.76 35.08
N ILE A 43 -17.90 -7.87 35.61
CA ILE A 43 -18.98 -7.88 36.62
C ILE A 43 -18.42 -7.75 38.05
N LEU A 44 -17.16 -8.10 38.32
CA LEU A 44 -16.58 -8.05 39.64
C LEU A 44 -16.16 -6.64 40.12
N LEU A 45 -16.04 -5.68 39.17
CA LEU A 45 -15.59 -4.31 39.47
C LEU A 45 -16.74 -3.31 39.72
N SER A 46 -17.99 -3.71 39.46
CA SER A 46 -19.16 -2.84 39.63
C SER A 46 -19.75 -2.84 41.07
N VAL A 47 -19.31 -3.75 41.94
CA VAL A 47 -19.89 -3.94 43.29
C VAL A 47 -19.16 -3.14 44.36
N LEU A 48 -17.96 -2.62 44.09
CA LEU A 48 -17.13 -1.97 45.12
C LEU A 48 -17.00 -0.44 45.01
N GLY A 49 -17.68 0.21 44.06
CA GLY A 49 -17.81 1.69 44.05
C GLY A 49 -16.48 2.48 44.01
N ILE A 50 -15.36 1.83 43.72
CA ILE A 50 -14.05 2.47 43.64
C ILE A 50 -13.73 2.60 42.16
N VAL A 51 -14.06 3.75 41.56
CA VAL A 51 -13.51 4.16 40.27
C VAL A 51 -12.03 4.57 40.50
N LEU A 52 -11.18 3.60 40.63
CA LEU A 52 -9.76 3.83 40.41
C LEU A 52 -9.59 4.06 38.89
N PHE A 53 -9.53 5.33 38.50
CA PHE A 53 -8.90 5.71 37.26
C PHE A 53 -7.43 5.27 37.37
N PHE A 54 -7.17 4.01 37.12
CA PHE A 54 -5.86 3.64 36.66
C PHE A 54 -5.73 4.35 35.29
N ALA A 55 -5.05 5.50 35.30
CA ALA A 55 -4.32 5.92 34.13
C ALA A 55 -3.40 4.74 33.79
N ILE A 56 -3.88 3.84 32.95
CA ILE A 56 -3.02 2.91 32.24
C ILE A 56 -2.06 3.88 31.56
N PRO A 57 -0.77 3.93 31.94
CA PRO A 57 0.18 4.66 31.13
C PRO A 57 -0.04 4.07 29.73
N MET A 58 -0.53 4.87 28.78
CA MET A 58 -0.35 4.56 27.38
C MET A 58 1.16 4.55 27.22
N THR A 59 1.78 3.39 27.47
CA THR A 59 3.11 3.13 26.95
C THR A 59 2.97 3.44 25.47
N PRO A 60 3.77 4.36 24.91
CA PRO A 60 3.82 4.51 23.48
C PRO A 60 3.93 3.08 22.95
N VAL A 61 3.06 2.69 22.02
CA VAL A 61 3.22 1.42 21.33
C VAL A 61 4.61 1.53 20.72
N GLU A 62 5.56 0.94 21.38
CA GLU A 62 6.93 0.83 20.90
C GLU A 62 6.76 0.08 19.59
N ASN A 63 6.99 0.77 18.48
CA ASN A 63 6.82 0.15 17.18
C ASN A 63 7.84 -0.98 17.12
N ASP A 64 7.37 -2.21 17.15
CA ASP A 64 8.17 -3.43 16.94
C ASP A 64 8.78 -3.50 15.51
N THR A 65 8.88 -2.35 14.85
CA THR A 65 9.39 -2.21 13.48
C THR A 65 10.60 -1.26 13.45
N PRO A 66 11.78 -1.67 14.00
CA PRO A 66 12.95 -0.80 14.11
C PRO A 66 13.51 -0.35 12.75
N TRP A 67 13.06 -0.98 11.67
CA TRP A 67 13.42 -0.65 10.30
C TRP A 67 12.63 0.52 9.71
N PHE A 68 11.61 1.04 10.41
CA PHE A 68 10.89 2.24 9.99
C PHE A 68 11.18 3.40 10.92
N THR A 69 11.57 4.53 10.34
CA THR A 69 11.64 5.82 11.03
C THR A 69 10.81 6.86 10.26
N VAL A 70 10.23 7.82 10.98
CA VAL A 70 9.47 8.91 10.37
C VAL A 70 10.01 10.23 10.89
N ASP A 71 10.23 11.16 9.98
CA ASP A 71 10.55 12.55 10.28
C ASP A 71 9.62 13.47 9.49
N GLN A 72 8.84 14.31 10.20
CA GLN A 72 7.87 15.24 9.60
C GLN A 72 6.91 14.56 8.58
N GLY A 73 6.47 13.35 8.87
CA GLY A 73 5.57 12.58 7.99
C GLY A 73 6.27 11.79 6.88
N VAL A 74 7.57 11.95 6.71
CA VAL A 74 8.36 11.22 5.71
C VAL A 74 8.89 9.94 6.30
N LEU A 75 8.54 8.81 5.68
CA LEU A 75 9.00 7.48 6.08
C LEU A 75 10.36 7.16 5.45
N TYR A 76 11.25 6.63 6.28
CA TYR A 76 12.53 6.04 5.90
C TYR A 76 12.53 4.55 6.27
N PHE A 77 13.07 3.72 5.38
CA PHE A 77 13.18 2.28 5.57
C PHE A 77 14.64 1.86 5.66
N ASP A 78 15.01 1.23 6.76
CA ASP A 78 16.33 0.64 6.93
C ASP A 78 16.32 -0.84 6.54
N LYS A 79 16.77 -1.10 5.32
CA LYS A 79 16.85 -2.45 4.76
C LYS A 79 17.75 -3.39 5.57
N ALA A 80 18.79 -2.86 6.22
CA ALA A 80 19.74 -3.67 6.98
C ALA A 80 19.12 -4.23 8.28
N LEU A 81 18.13 -3.53 8.81
CA LEU A 81 17.38 -3.96 10.00
C LEU A 81 16.18 -4.83 9.67
N TYR A 82 15.75 -4.86 8.41
CA TYR A 82 14.53 -5.58 8.01
C TYR A 82 14.73 -7.09 7.99
N SER A 83 13.93 -7.79 8.77
CA SER A 83 13.91 -9.27 8.86
C SER A 83 12.53 -9.88 8.55
N GLY A 84 11.61 -9.08 8.04
CA GLY A 84 10.19 -9.45 7.86
C GLY A 84 9.87 -10.27 6.61
N GLY A 85 10.88 -10.71 5.84
CA GLY A 85 10.65 -11.53 4.63
C GLY A 85 10.36 -10.72 3.37
N SER A 86 9.55 -11.27 2.46
CA SER A 86 9.29 -10.66 1.14
C SER A 86 8.07 -9.75 1.07
N GLU A 87 7.29 -9.66 2.14
CA GLU A 87 6.10 -8.81 2.22
C GLU A 87 6.30 -7.70 3.25
N VAL A 88 6.09 -6.46 2.84
CA VAL A 88 6.25 -5.27 3.70
C VAL A 88 4.92 -4.57 3.87
N THR A 89 4.47 -4.42 5.11
CA THR A 89 3.35 -3.53 5.44
C THR A 89 3.89 -2.24 6.02
N VAL A 90 3.66 -1.14 5.33
CA VAL A 90 4.01 0.21 5.80
C VAL A 90 2.94 0.67 6.79
N PRO A 91 3.28 0.96 8.05
CA PRO A 91 2.30 1.40 9.05
C PRO A 91 1.83 2.83 8.75
N ALA A 92 0.58 3.13 9.12
CA ALA A 92 0.04 4.50 8.99
C ALA A 92 0.65 5.48 9.99
N VAL A 93 1.21 4.97 11.08
CA VAL A 93 1.82 5.77 12.17
C VAL A 93 3.07 5.06 12.67
N VAL A 94 4.17 5.78 12.81
CA VAL A 94 5.44 5.30 13.39
C VAL A 94 5.83 6.25 14.52
N ASN A 95 6.04 5.74 15.73
CA ASN A 95 6.39 6.55 16.92
C ASN A 95 5.44 7.74 17.15
N GLY A 96 4.14 7.55 16.91
CA GLY A 96 3.13 8.60 17.08
C GLY A 96 3.06 9.64 15.94
N GLN A 97 3.92 9.53 14.93
CA GLN A 97 3.91 10.40 13.76
C GLN A 97 3.21 9.72 12.57
N PRO A 98 2.28 10.42 11.88
CA PRO A 98 1.62 9.87 10.70
C PRO A 98 2.62 9.70 9.55
N VAL A 99 2.46 8.64 8.77
CA VAL A 99 3.21 8.40 7.53
C VAL A 99 2.41 9.02 6.39
N THR A 100 2.94 10.08 5.82
CA THR A 100 2.30 10.79 4.69
C THR A 100 3.12 10.74 3.41
N GLU A 101 4.41 10.45 3.51
CA GLU A 101 5.28 10.39 2.35
C GLU A 101 6.29 9.24 2.48
N LEU A 102 6.63 8.61 1.37
CA LEU A 102 7.82 7.75 1.28
C LEU A 102 9.03 8.60 0.89
N SER A 103 10.13 8.44 1.60
CA SER A 103 11.38 9.15 1.32
C SER A 103 11.93 8.84 -0.06
N GLU A 104 12.82 9.69 -0.56
CA GLU A 104 13.63 9.36 -1.74
C GLU A 104 14.40 8.06 -1.51
N GLY A 105 14.30 7.13 -2.49
CA GLY A 105 14.94 5.81 -2.39
C GLY A 105 14.47 4.93 -1.24
N CYS A 106 13.32 5.18 -0.63
CA CYS A 106 12.84 4.49 0.59
C CYS A 106 13.02 2.97 0.53
N PHE A 107 12.61 2.33 -0.56
CA PHE A 107 12.78 0.89 -0.83
C PHE A 107 13.70 0.61 -2.00
N GLU A 108 14.60 1.54 -2.33
CA GLU A 108 15.47 1.39 -3.49
C GLU A 108 16.31 0.11 -3.41
N ASN A 109 16.33 -0.66 -4.52
CA ASN A 109 17.06 -1.94 -4.63
C ASN A 109 16.66 -2.98 -3.57
N CYS A 110 15.44 -2.94 -3.06
CA CYS A 110 14.89 -3.99 -2.22
C CYS A 110 14.46 -5.18 -3.07
N THR A 111 15.43 -5.97 -3.54
CA THR A 111 15.23 -7.06 -4.51
C THR A 111 14.48 -8.25 -3.94
N GLU A 112 14.42 -8.40 -2.63
CA GLU A 112 13.73 -9.50 -1.93
C GLU A 112 12.22 -9.24 -1.76
N ILE A 113 11.79 -7.96 -1.85
CA ILE A 113 10.40 -7.58 -1.59
C ILE A 113 9.55 -7.92 -2.80
N THR A 114 8.50 -8.73 -2.58
CA THR A 114 7.52 -9.11 -3.61
C THR A 114 6.23 -8.33 -3.52
N THR A 115 5.86 -7.89 -2.31
CA THR A 115 4.60 -7.18 -2.03
C THR A 115 4.84 -6.06 -1.04
N VAL A 116 4.26 -4.89 -1.33
CA VAL A 116 4.23 -3.75 -0.39
C VAL A 116 2.80 -3.31 -0.21
N ILE A 117 2.36 -3.20 1.05
CA ILE A 117 1.06 -2.65 1.43
C ILE A 117 1.30 -1.25 1.97
N LEU A 118 0.69 -0.27 1.32
CA LEU A 118 0.83 1.16 1.64
C LEU A 118 -0.35 1.65 2.48
N PRO A 119 -0.14 2.56 3.44
CA PRO A 119 -1.21 3.10 4.28
C PRO A 119 -2.07 4.14 3.54
N ASP A 120 -3.35 4.24 3.91
CA ASP A 120 -4.29 5.21 3.34
C ASP A 120 -3.93 6.68 3.69
N SER A 121 -3.04 6.89 4.66
CA SER A 121 -2.52 8.22 5.02
C SER A 121 -1.51 8.79 4.04
N LEU A 122 -1.06 7.97 3.06
CA LEU A 122 0.02 8.36 2.14
C LEU A 122 -0.47 9.39 1.13
N LEU A 123 0.29 10.47 0.96
CA LEU A 123 0.02 11.58 0.04
C LEU A 123 1.03 11.67 -1.10
N SER A 124 2.26 11.18 -0.88
CA SER A 124 3.33 11.30 -1.87
C SER A 124 4.31 10.12 -1.84
N ILE A 125 4.74 9.72 -3.04
CA ILE A 125 5.82 8.75 -3.26
C ILE A 125 6.96 9.51 -3.91
N ARG A 126 8.09 9.68 -3.18
CA ARG A 126 9.22 10.48 -3.64
C ARG A 126 10.07 9.73 -4.68
N ARG A 127 11.05 10.45 -5.22
CA ARG A 127 11.95 9.97 -6.28
C ARG A 127 12.54 8.58 -5.93
N ASN A 128 12.54 7.67 -6.92
CA ASN A 128 13.16 6.34 -6.82
C ASN A 128 12.68 5.49 -5.63
N ALA A 129 11.56 5.82 -4.98
CA ALA A 129 11.14 5.16 -3.74
C ALA A 129 11.12 3.63 -3.82
N PHE A 130 10.79 3.04 -4.97
CA PHE A 130 10.80 1.60 -5.25
C PHE A 130 11.74 1.22 -6.40
N SER A 131 12.63 2.11 -6.81
CA SER A 131 13.54 1.84 -7.92
C SER A 131 14.33 0.54 -7.69
N GLY A 132 14.37 -0.35 -8.68
CA GLY A 132 15.13 -1.59 -8.57
C GLY A 132 14.53 -2.67 -7.67
N CYS A 133 13.26 -2.58 -7.26
CA CYS A 133 12.53 -3.66 -6.59
C CYS A 133 12.21 -4.77 -7.60
N THR A 134 13.21 -5.57 -7.96
CA THR A 134 13.15 -6.50 -9.10
C THR A 134 12.25 -7.71 -8.89
N SER A 135 11.83 -8.01 -7.66
CA SER A 135 10.91 -9.12 -7.35
C SER A 135 9.46 -8.67 -7.14
N MET A 136 9.20 -7.36 -7.05
CA MET A 136 7.87 -6.81 -6.83
C MET A 136 6.99 -7.04 -8.06
N ARG A 137 5.88 -7.78 -7.89
CA ARG A 137 4.98 -8.15 -8.99
C ARG A 137 3.80 -7.22 -9.16
N GLY A 138 3.34 -6.62 -8.07
CA GLY A 138 2.21 -5.69 -8.10
C GLY A 138 2.23 -4.77 -6.90
N VAL A 139 1.63 -3.60 -7.06
CA VAL A 139 1.44 -2.63 -5.98
C VAL A 139 0.16 -1.84 -6.23
N PHE A 140 -0.57 -1.53 -5.16
CA PHE A 140 -1.70 -0.63 -5.19
C PHE A 140 -1.33 0.64 -4.44
N ILE A 141 -1.47 1.75 -5.15
CA ILE A 141 -1.28 3.07 -4.57
C ILE A 141 -2.61 3.50 -3.96
N PRO A 142 -2.66 3.84 -2.66
CA PRO A 142 -3.91 4.18 -1.98
C PRO A 142 -4.51 5.49 -2.49
N GLU A 143 -5.84 5.64 -2.33
CA GLU A 143 -6.52 6.91 -2.55
C GLU A 143 -5.96 7.95 -1.56
N GLY A 144 -5.81 9.18 -2.04
CA GLY A 144 -5.13 10.26 -1.29
C GLY A 144 -3.74 10.58 -1.82
N VAL A 145 -3.04 9.63 -2.48
CA VAL A 145 -1.77 9.94 -3.13
C VAL A 145 -1.97 10.92 -4.28
N LEU A 146 -1.29 12.06 -4.21
CA LEU A 146 -1.37 13.16 -5.17
C LEU A 146 -0.19 13.16 -6.15
N CYS A 147 0.98 12.72 -5.68
CA CYS A 147 2.22 12.81 -6.45
C CYS A 147 3.01 11.50 -6.43
N ILE A 148 3.39 11.03 -7.61
CA ILE A 148 4.36 9.94 -7.81
C ILE A 148 5.56 10.55 -8.53
N SER A 149 6.67 10.68 -7.83
CA SER A 149 7.86 11.40 -8.33
C SER A 149 8.65 10.60 -9.38
N PRO A 150 9.57 11.27 -10.12
CA PRO A 150 10.36 10.62 -11.17
C PRO A 150 11.08 9.35 -10.70
N GLY A 151 11.04 8.32 -11.55
CA GLY A 151 11.73 7.05 -11.32
C GLY A 151 11.18 6.20 -10.17
N ALA A 152 10.04 6.56 -9.57
CA ALA A 152 9.55 5.92 -8.33
C ALA A 152 9.46 4.39 -8.41
N PHE A 153 9.13 3.83 -9.56
CA PHE A 153 9.08 2.39 -9.83
C PHE A 153 10.05 1.95 -10.93
N SER A 154 11.06 2.76 -11.23
CA SER A 154 12.00 2.41 -12.30
C SER A 154 12.71 1.09 -12.01
N ASN A 155 12.97 0.30 -13.05
CA ASN A 155 13.65 -0.99 -12.96
C ASN A 155 12.96 -2.05 -12.09
N CYS A 156 11.67 -1.91 -11.77
CA CYS A 156 10.87 -2.97 -11.19
C CYS A 156 10.57 -4.04 -12.25
N SER A 157 11.57 -4.85 -12.58
CA SER A 157 11.55 -5.72 -13.78
C SER A 157 10.52 -6.85 -13.71
N ALA A 158 10.06 -7.24 -12.52
CA ALA A 158 9.01 -8.23 -12.32
C ALA A 158 7.60 -7.61 -12.18
N LEU A 159 7.47 -6.28 -12.13
CA LEU A 159 6.18 -5.61 -11.95
C LEU A 159 5.25 -5.92 -13.13
N GLU A 160 4.14 -6.59 -12.86
CA GLU A 160 3.14 -7.03 -13.84
C GLU A 160 1.94 -6.09 -13.87
N ALA A 161 1.55 -5.59 -12.69
CA ALA A 161 0.37 -4.73 -12.54
C ALA A 161 0.58 -3.64 -11.49
N ILE A 162 -0.04 -2.48 -11.71
CA ILE A 162 -0.09 -1.39 -10.74
C ILE A 162 -1.49 -0.78 -10.69
N GLY A 163 -2.01 -0.54 -9.47
CA GLY A 163 -3.22 0.24 -9.23
C GLY A 163 -2.86 1.69 -8.90
N LEU A 164 -3.45 2.63 -9.62
CA LEU A 164 -3.26 4.06 -9.41
C LEU A 164 -4.56 4.72 -8.94
N PRO A 165 -4.52 5.61 -7.94
CA PRO A 165 -5.70 6.25 -7.38
C PRO A 165 -6.27 7.32 -8.31
N SER A 166 -7.56 7.63 -8.13
CA SER A 166 -8.23 8.74 -8.83
C SER A 166 -7.68 10.10 -8.44
N THR A 167 -7.07 10.18 -7.25
CA THR A 167 -6.55 11.44 -6.67
C THR A 167 -5.21 11.88 -7.24
N VAL A 168 -4.46 10.99 -7.93
CA VAL A 168 -3.14 11.35 -8.45
C VAL A 168 -3.21 12.55 -9.40
N GLU A 169 -2.39 13.57 -9.12
CA GLU A 169 -2.32 14.83 -9.88
C GLU A 169 -1.08 14.89 -10.77
N SER A 170 -0.03 14.16 -10.39
CA SER A 170 1.21 14.14 -11.16
C SER A 170 1.90 12.79 -11.10
N ILE A 171 2.38 12.35 -12.27
CA ILE A 171 3.24 11.17 -12.45
C ILE A 171 4.53 11.66 -13.09
N GLY A 172 5.64 11.45 -12.40
CA GLY A 172 6.95 11.92 -12.83
C GLY A 172 7.51 11.17 -14.03
N GLU A 173 8.55 11.73 -14.61
CA GLU A 173 9.27 11.13 -15.74
C GLU A 173 9.92 9.79 -15.34
N GLY A 174 9.91 8.82 -16.23
CA GLY A 174 10.59 7.53 -16.05
C GLY A 174 10.05 6.68 -14.90
N VAL A 175 8.84 6.95 -14.39
CA VAL A 175 8.27 6.22 -13.25
C VAL A 175 8.27 4.72 -13.48
N PHE A 176 8.02 4.25 -14.69
CA PHE A 176 7.97 2.83 -15.06
C PHE A 176 9.11 2.40 -16.00
N ASP A 177 10.17 3.19 -16.12
CA ASP A 177 11.31 2.82 -16.96
C ASP A 177 11.92 1.50 -16.46
N GLY A 178 12.20 0.58 -17.39
CA GLY A 178 12.74 -0.73 -17.04
C GLY A 178 11.74 -1.73 -16.43
N CYS A 179 10.46 -1.40 -16.29
CA CYS A 179 9.39 -2.32 -15.88
C CYS A 179 9.01 -3.25 -17.03
N LYS A 180 9.87 -4.23 -17.34
CA LYS A 180 9.79 -5.06 -18.56
C LYS A 180 8.55 -5.94 -18.65
N LYS A 181 7.93 -6.28 -17.50
CA LYS A 181 6.75 -7.13 -17.41
C LYS A 181 5.45 -6.37 -17.21
N LEU A 182 5.49 -5.03 -17.06
CA LEU A 182 4.30 -4.24 -16.79
C LEU A 182 3.30 -4.37 -17.93
N SER A 183 2.23 -5.09 -17.65
CA SER A 183 1.18 -5.43 -18.59
C SER A 183 -0.13 -4.69 -18.30
N PHE A 184 -0.37 -4.35 -17.02
CA PHE A 184 -1.63 -3.78 -16.60
C PHE A 184 -1.44 -2.54 -15.70
N ILE A 185 -2.15 -1.47 -16.02
CA ILE A 185 -2.32 -0.31 -15.15
C ILE A 185 -3.82 -0.15 -14.90
N PHE A 186 -4.21 -0.20 -13.64
CA PHE A 186 -5.57 0.04 -13.20
C PHE A 186 -5.66 1.45 -12.64
N PHE A 187 -6.23 2.37 -13.41
CA PHE A 187 -6.42 3.75 -12.98
C PHE A 187 -7.84 3.95 -12.45
N ASN A 188 -7.97 4.32 -11.19
CA ASN A 188 -9.29 4.52 -10.55
C ASN A 188 -9.96 5.86 -10.91
N GLY A 189 -9.54 6.49 -11.98
CA GLY A 189 -10.09 7.71 -12.55
C GLY A 189 -10.61 7.51 -13.98
N GLU A 190 -11.19 8.57 -14.54
CA GLU A 190 -11.69 8.58 -15.91
C GLU A 190 -10.54 8.60 -16.93
N PHE A 191 -10.79 8.07 -18.10
CA PHE A 191 -9.81 7.98 -19.19
C PHE A 191 -9.25 9.34 -19.63
N ASN A 192 -10.10 10.37 -19.72
CA ASN A 192 -9.66 11.71 -20.07
C ASN A 192 -8.62 12.26 -19.10
N ARG A 193 -8.79 11.97 -17.79
CA ARG A 193 -7.82 12.34 -16.76
C ARG A 193 -6.51 11.56 -16.92
N TRP A 194 -6.59 10.26 -17.21
CA TRP A 194 -5.41 9.47 -17.52
C TRP A 194 -4.58 10.07 -18.65
N GLN A 195 -5.23 10.46 -19.75
CA GLN A 195 -4.56 11.09 -20.90
C GLN A 195 -3.84 12.38 -20.54
N SER A 196 -4.37 13.17 -19.57
CA SER A 196 -3.75 14.41 -19.12
C SER A 196 -2.57 14.19 -18.18
N LEU A 197 -2.55 13.08 -17.44
CA LEU A 197 -1.51 12.75 -16.46
C LEU A 197 -0.27 12.12 -17.11
N TYR A 198 -0.48 11.38 -18.18
CA TYR A 198 0.58 10.53 -18.73
C TYR A 198 0.72 10.72 -20.24
N SER A 199 1.79 11.38 -20.66
CA SER A 199 1.93 11.71 -22.06
C SER A 199 2.82 10.79 -22.90
N GLU A 200 3.88 10.12 -22.39
CA GLU A 200 4.85 9.56 -23.37
C GLU A 200 5.64 8.27 -23.01
N HIS A 201 5.63 7.71 -21.81
CA HIS A 201 6.66 6.71 -21.43
C HIS A 201 6.14 5.32 -21.01
N ILE A 202 4.92 4.95 -21.36
CA ILE A 202 4.42 3.58 -21.14
C ILE A 202 4.75 2.71 -22.35
N SER A 203 5.26 1.49 -22.08
CA SER A 203 5.51 0.48 -23.10
C SER A 203 4.25 0.21 -23.94
N ILE A 204 4.42 0.04 -25.26
CA ILE A 204 3.35 -0.28 -26.22
C ILE A 204 2.53 -1.55 -25.85
N LYS A 205 3.01 -2.37 -24.90
CA LYS A 205 2.34 -3.61 -24.47
C LYS A 205 1.48 -3.45 -23.22
N THR A 206 1.51 -2.29 -22.58
CA THR A 206 0.79 -2.08 -21.32
C THR A 206 -0.67 -1.72 -21.59
N GLN A 207 -1.59 -2.47 -20.98
CA GLN A 207 -3.03 -2.19 -21.05
C GLN A 207 -3.40 -1.27 -19.88
N VAL A 208 -4.19 -0.24 -20.14
CA VAL A 208 -4.68 0.68 -19.12
C VAL A 208 -6.20 0.53 -19.02
N TYR A 209 -6.67 0.26 -17.82
CA TYR A 209 -8.07 0.15 -17.45
C TYR A 209 -8.46 1.32 -16.57
N CYS A 210 -9.50 2.07 -16.99
CA CYS A 210 -10.03 3.21 -16.25
C CYS A 210 -11.37 2.88 -15.59
N SER A 211 -11.74 3.63 -14.56
CA SER A 211 -12.98 3.39 -13.80
C SER A 211 -14.27 3.61 -14.61
N ASP A 212 -14.22 4.37 -15.70
CA ASP A 212 -15.33 4.60 -16.64
C ASP A 212 -15.58 3.43 -17.61
N GLY A 213 -14.85 2.31 -17.44
CA GLY A 213 -14.90 1.14 -18.32
C GLY A 213 -14.09 1.30 -19.61
N THR A 214 -13.44 2.43 -19.82
CA THR A 214 -12.57 2.64 -20.97
C THR A 214 -11.23 1.92 -20.75
N HIS A 215 -10.71 1.32 -21.80
CA HIS A 215 -9.41 0.68 -21.79
C HIS A 215 -8.61 1.00 -23.04
N LEU A 216 -7.32 1.21 -22.85
CA LEU A 216 -6.36 1.36 -23.94
C LEU A 216 -5.64 0.03 -24.15
N HIS A 217 -5.73 -0.46 -25.39
CA HIS A 217 -4.80 -1.45 -25.93
C HIS A 217 -3.84 -0.71 -26.84
N ARG A 218 -2.60 -0.58 -26.47
CA ARG A 218 -1.54 -0.09 -27.37
C ARG A 218 -0.63 -1.22 -27.79
#